data_1e68e1499507b75e379a183e592ab066
#
_entry.id   1e68e1499507b75e379a183e592ab066
#
_cell.length_a   1.000
_cell.length_b   1.000
_cell.length_c   1.000
_cell.angle_alpha   90.00
_cell.angle_beta   90.00
_cell.angle_gamma   90.00
#
_symmetry.space_group_name_H-M   'P 1'
#
loop_
_entity.id
_entity.type
_entity.pdbx_description
1 polymer ?
#
loop_
_entity_poly.entity_id
_entity_poly.type
_entity_poly.pdbx_seq_one_letter_code
_entity_poly.pdbx_strand_id
1 'polypeptide(L)'
;LIEKGYIARAIPKEYGGYGGETDIIKSRIIATEFSKAKVPGGMGGQGIDMLVPTLLEWGSEEQKQKYIRPTLHGEMIWCQGYSEPNAGSDLASLQTKGELIDGNWVINGQKIWTSTAQYSQMMFCLVRTEPQAPKHSGISFILIPMDTPGIEIRPLVDMTLKAGFNEVFFDDVTVPEENIVAKRGEGWSVANSVLGHERGSLADPNATMNRLNTLINMMKEQTIDGRRLIDIPSYRDRLMQVQGKVMASQAHSLRLLSSKINPGQNVKLGGMIQKLVGTELRHELEGLAIDVLGEIGTLYED
;
A
#
# COMPACT_ATOMS: atom_id res chain seq x y z
N LEU A 1 6.54 17.24 -11.95
CA LEU A 1 7.21 16.88 -10.69
C LEU A 1 8.39 15.93 -10.94
N ILE A 2 8.25 14.92 -11.83
CA ILE A 2 9.34 13.98 -12.19
C ILE A 2 10.53 14.74 -12.77
N GLU A 3 10.34 15.59 -13.76
CA GLU A 3 11.40 16.34 -14.42
C GLU A 3 12.24 17.24 -13.47
N LYS A 4 11.65 17.63 -12.35
CA LYS A 4 12.31 18.42 -11.30
C LYS A 4 12.90 17.56 -10.19
N GLY A 5 12.75 16.24 -10.26
CA GLY A 5 13.26 15.29 -9.27
C GLY A 5 12.57 15.35 -7.92
N TYR A 6 11.29 15.77 -7.88
CA TYR A 6 10.50 15.76 -6.65
C TYR A 6 9.85 14.42 -6.38
N ILE A 7 9.48 13.67 -7.44
CA ILE A 7 8.95 12.31 -7.37
C ILE A 7 9.72 11.40 -8.33
N ALA A 8 9.55 10.07 -8.21
CA ALA A 8 10.22 9.05 -9.02
C ALA A 8 11.77 9.27 -9.12
N ARG A 9 12.34 9.77 -8.03
CA ARG A 9 13.68 10.33 -8.02
C ARG A 9 14.78 9.30 -8.33
N ALA A 10 14.69 8.11 -7.73
CA ALA A 10 15.65 7.03 -7.91
C ALA A 10 15.31 6.09 -9.09
N ILE A 11 14.19 6.32 -9.77
CA ILE A 11 13.81 5.51 -10.92
C ILE A 11 14.62 5.98 -12.14
N PRO A 12 15.24 5.06 -12.89
CA PRO A 12 16.04 5.39 -14.06
C PRO A 12 15.26 6.19 -15.11
N LYS A 13 15.97 7.08 -15.83
CA LYS A 13 15.36 7.92 -16.88
C LYS A 13 14.79 7.09 -18.02
N GLU A 14 15.43 5.99 -18.33
CA GLU A 14 15.00 5.05 -19.38
C GLU A 14 13.61 4.48 -19.13
N TYR A 15 13.19 4.38 -17.86
CA TYR A 15 11.83 3.97 -17.46
C TYR A 15 10.92 5.15 -17.09
N GLY A 16 11.30 6.38 -17.44
CA GLY A 16 10.47 7.57 -17.21
C GLY A 16 10.66 8.24 -15.84
N GLY A 17 11.64 7.82 -15.04
CA GLY A 17 11.98 8.46 -13.78
C GLY A 17 12.91 9.67 -13.93
N TYR A 18 13.30 10.26 -12.80
CA TYR A 18 14.27 11.37 -12.79
C TYR A 18 15.72 10.89 -13.02
N GLY A 19 16.05 9.65 -12.63
CA GLY A 19 17.39 9.06 -12.77
C GLY A 19 18.43 9.69 -11.86
N GLY A 20 18.02 10.18 -10.70
CA GLY A 20 18.94 10.69 -9.67
C GLY A 20 19.39 9.58 -8.72
N GLU A 21 20.42 9.87 -7.94
CA GLU A 21 20.88 8.98 -6.89
C GLU A 21 19.79 8.76 -5.82
N THR A 22 19.80 7.58 -5.23
CA THR A 22 18.96 7.26 -4.08
C THR A 22 19.42 8.05 -2.88
N ASP A 23 18.70 9.12 -2.57
CA ASP A 23 18.94 9.98 -1.41
C ASP A 23 17.69 9.99 -0.53
N ILE A 24 17.72 9.15 0.50
CA ILE A 24 16.60 8.95 1.42
C ILE A 24 16.32 10.23 2.22
N ILE A 25 17.37 10.98 2.60
CA ILE A 25 17.23 12.23 3.37
C ILE A 25 16.53 13.28 2.52
N LYS A 26 16.98 13.48 1.29
CA LYS A 26 16.38 14.43 0.35
C LYS A 26 14.94 14.09 0.03
N SER A 27 14.63 12.82 -0.20
CA SER A 27 13.25 12.35 -0.43
C SER A 27 12.35 12.64 0.79
N ARG A 28 12.89 12.46 2.00
CA ARG A 28 12.17 12.78 3.26
C ARG A 28 11.93 14.28 3.41
N ILE A 29 12.92 15.12 3.11
CA ILE A 29 12.77 16.57 3.17
C ILE A 29 11.69 17.02 2.18
N ILE A 30 11.73 16.55 0.94
CA ILE A 30 10.73 16.87 -0.08
C ILE A 30 9.33 16.49 0.39
N ALA A 31 9.13 15.26 0.86
CA ALA A 31 7.84 14.80 1.36
C ALA A 31 7.33 15.64 2.56
N THR A 32 8.24 16.02 3.47
CA THR A 32 7.90 16.86 4.63
C THR A 32 7.48 18.27 4.20
N GLU A 33 8.20 18.89 3.27
CA GLU A 33 7.87 20.25 2.80
C GLU A 33 6.58 20.26 1.96
N PHE A 34 6.34 19.23 1.14
CA PHE A 34 5.08 19.07 0.41
C PHE A 34 3.89 18.92 1.38
N SER A 35 4.04 18.11 2.43
CA SER A 35 3.03 17.95 3.47
C SER A 35 2.72 19.26 4.20
N LYS A 36 3.75 20.01 4.62
CA LYS A 36 3.58 21.34 5.26
C LYS A 36 2.87 22.34 4.36
N ALA A 37 3.23 22.37 3.08
CA ALA A 37 2.66 23.26 2.09
C ALA A 37 1.29 22.80 1.56
N LYS A 38 0.79 21.63 2.00
CA LYS A 38 -0.43 20.98 1.50
C LYS A 38 -0.43 20.81 -0.02
N VAL A 39 0.74 20.56 -0.60
CA VAL A 39 0.91 20.30 -2.03
C VAL A 39 0.77 18.78 -2.27
N PRO A 40 0.00 18.35 -3.29
CA PRO A 40 -0.07 16.94 -3.65
C PRO A 40 1.32 16.37 -3.96
N GLY A 41 1.68 15.26 -3.33
CA GLY A 41 2.98 14.58 -3.50
C GLY A 41 3.16 13.84 -4.83
N GLY A 42 2.24 14.04 -5.76
CA GLY A 42 2.15 13.26 -7.00
C GLY A 42 1.07 12.17 -6.90
N MET A 43 0.97 11.36 -7.93
CA MET A 43 0.14 10.16 -7.88
C MET A 43 0.80 9.10 -7.00
N GLY A 44 0.01 8.41 -6.23
CA GLY A 44 0.40 7.24 -5.44
C GLY A 44 -0.44 6.04 -5.86
N GLY A 45 -0.38 4.98 -5.08
CA GLY A 45 -1.18 3.79 -5.26
C GLY A 45 -0.35 2.54 -5.51
N GLN A 46 -1.02 1.40 -5.60
CA GLN A 46 -0.36 0.09 -5.61
C GLN A 46 0.65 -0.07 -6.76
N GLY A 47 0.38 0.54 -7.93
CA GLY A 47 1.32 0.52 -9.05
C GLY A 47 2.63 1.25 -8.73
N ILE A 48 2.54 2.49 -8.28
CA ILE A 48 3.72 3.35 -8.06
C ILE A 48 4.49 2.93 -6.81
N ASP A 49 3.76 2.69 -5.71
CA ASP A 49 4.38 2.50 -4.39
C ASP A 49 4.86 1.07 -4.16
N MET A 50 4.30 0.09 -4.87
CA MET A 50 4.54 -1.33 -4.65
C MET A 50 5.08 -2.04 -5.89
N LEU A 51 4.39 -1.94 -7.04
CA LEU A 51 4.76 -2.68 -8.25
C LEU A 51 5.99 -2.12 -8.95
N VAL A 52 6.08 -0.80 -9.15
CA VAL A 52 7.24 -0.19 -9.84
C VAL A 52 8.57 -0.57 -9.19
N PRO A 53 8.77 -0.42 -7.85
CA PRO A 53 10.01 -0.87 -7.23
C PRO A 53 10.20 -2.39 -7.33
N THR A 54 9.13 -3.18 -7.30
CA THR A 54 9.21 -4.63 -7.49
C THR A 54 9.62 -5.00 -8.91
N LEU A 55 9.12 -4.32 -9.94
CA LEU A 55 9.54 -4.57 -11.33
C LEU A 55 11.02 -4.16 -11.55
N LEU A 56 11.50 -3.11 -10.89
CA LEU A 56 12.91 -2.75 -10.96
C LEU A 56 13.82 -3.86 -10.39
N GLU A 57 13.34 -4.61 -9.39
CA GLU A 57 14.08 -5.72 -8.75
C GLU A 57 13.93 -7.04 -9.52
N TRP A 58 12.72 -7.37 -9.98
CA TRP A 58 12.34 -8.71 -10.43
C TRP A 58 11.85 -8.78 -11.88
N GLY A 59 11.44 -7.67 -12.46
CA GLY A 59 10.87 -7.63 -13.81
C GLY A 59 11.92 -7.85 -14.91
N SER A 60 11.49 -8.40 -16.04
CA SER A 60 12.30 -8.43 -17.26
C SER A 60 12.50 -7.01 -17.80
N GLU A 61 13.47 -6.85 -18.71
CA GLU A 61 13.72 -5.53 -19.32
C GLU A 61 12.49 -5.05 -20.12
N GLU A 62 11.83 -5.96 -20.83
CA GLU A 62 10.62 -5.69 -21.58
C GLU A 62 9.48 -5.23 -20.64
N GLN A 63 9.32 -5.89 -19.49
CA GLN A 63 8.32 -5.51 -18.49
C GLN A 63 8.60 -4.13 -17.90
N LYS A 64 9.86 -3.81 -17.59
CA LYS A 64 10.26 -2.48 -17.08
C LYS A 64 9.94 -1.38 -18.08
N GLN A 65 10.31 -1.58 -19.36
CA GLN A 65 10.04 -0.63 -20.45
C GLN A 65 8.54 -0.45 -20.67
N LYS A 66 7.78 -1.54 -20.65
CA LYS A 66 6.36 -1.54 -20.95
C LYS A 66 5.51 -0.90 -19.86
N TYR A 67 5.84 -1.14 -18.58
CA TYR A 67 4.92 -0.86 -17.48
C TYR A 67 5.33 0.30 -16.58
N ILE A 68 6.63 0.59 -16.38
CA ILE A 68 7.04 1.56 -15.37
C ILE A 68 6.62 2.98 -15.79
N ARG A 69 6.96 3.42 -16.99
CA ARG A 69 6.66 4.79 -17.43
C ARG A 69 5.15 5.11 -17.40
N PRO A 70 4.25 4.33 -18.02
CA PRO A 70 2.82 4.63 -17.99
C PRO A 70 2.25 4.60 -16.57
N THR A 71 2.80 3.76 -15.67
CA THR A 71 2.42 3.75 -14.26
C THR A 71 2.81 5.04 -13.56
N LEU A 72 4.04 5.53 -13.75
CA LEU A 72 4.51 6.78 -13.15
C LEU A 72 3.74 8.01 -13.63
N HIS A 73 3.25 7.98 -14.87
CA HIS A 73 2.45 9.07 -15.46
C HIS A 73 0.96 8.96 -15.15
N GLY A 74 0.52 7.91 -14.45
CA GLY A 74 -0.89 7.68 -14.11
C GLY A 74 -1.76 7.23 -15.29
N GLU A 75 -1.15 6.81 -16.37
CA GLU A 75 -1.80 6.27 -17.56
C GLU A 75 -2.22 4.81 -17.34
N MET A 76 -1.63 4.16 -16.34
CA MET A 76 -1.87 2.75 -16.00
C MET A 76 -2.03 2.61 -14.49
N ILE A 77 -3.24 2.27 -14.07
CA ILE A 77 -3.61 2.01 -12.68
C ILE A 77 -3.57 0.51 -12.42
N TRP A 78 -3.07 0.11 -11.26
CA TRP A 78 -2.90 -1.28 -10.87
C TRP A 78 -3.72 -1.65 -9.65
N CYS A 79 -4.20 -2.89 -9.63
CA CYS A 79 -4.75 -3.51 -8.43
C CYS A 79 -3.97 -4.77 -8.05
N GLN A 80 -4.15 -5.21 -6.81
CA GLN A 80 -3.45 -6.35 -6.22
C GLN A 80 -4.38 -7.55 -6.07
N GLY A 81 -4.10 -8.63 -6.76
CA GLY A 81 -4.83 -9.90 -6.69
C GLY A 81 -4.14 -10.90 -5.76
N TYR A 82 -4.20 -10.70 -4.45
CA TYR A 82 -3.55 -11.57 -3.46
C TYR A 82 -4.53 -12.42 -2.70
N SER A 83 -5.30 -11.81 -1.81
CA SER A 83 -6.21 -12.50 -0.89
C SER A 83 -7.33 -13.24 -1.62
N GLU A 84 -7.72 -14.39 -1.06
CA GLU A 84 -8.88 -15.17 -1.48
C GLU A 84 -9.82 -15.36 -0.29
N PRO A 85 -11.07 -15.76 -0.47
CA PRO A 85 -12.01 -15.97 0.63
C PRO A 85 -11.44 -16.82 1.77
N ASN A 86 -10.61 -17.82 1.45
CA ASN A 86 -10.00 -18.73 2.42
C ASN A 86 -8.47 -18.54 2.59
N ALA A 87 -7.87 -17.51 1.97
CA ALA A 87 -6.43 -17.26 2.02
C ALA A 87 -6.14 -15.75 2.18
N GLY A 88 -6.12 -15.30 3.42
CA GLY A 88 -5.76 -13.94 3.83
C GLY A 88 -4.46 -13.94 4.62
N SER A 89 -4.51 -14.12 5.94
CA SER A 89 -3.30 -14.21 6.78
C SER A 89 -2.41 -15.38 6.39
N ASP A 90 -2.99 -16.52 6.04
CA ASP A 90 -2.30 -17.63 5.40
C ASP A 90 -2.34 -17.50 3.87
N LEU A 91 -1.77 -16.42 3.35
CA LEU A 91 -1.78 -16.11 1.92
C LEU A 91 -1.20 -17.23 1.06
N ALA A 92 -0.20 -17.95 1.57
CA ALA A 92 0.39 -19.07 0.84
C ALA A 92 -0.58 -20.25 0.60
N SER A 93 -1.77 -20.24 1.19
CA SER A 93 -2.85 -21.22 0.94
C SER A 93 -3.74 -20.86 -0.25
N LEU A 94 -3.40 -19.82 -1.02
CA LEU A 94 -4.16 -19.42 -2.20
C LEU A 94 -4.38 -20.57 -3.18
N GLN A 95 -5.55 -20.58 -3.83
CA GLN A 95 -6.04 -21.66 -4.69
C GLN A 95 -6.25 -21.21 -6.16
N THR A 96 -6.30 -19.89 -6.43
CA THR A 96 -6.38 -19.40 -7.83
C THR A 96 -5.31 -20.07 -8.66
N LYS A 97 -5.73 -20.84 -9.66
CA LYS A 97 -4.88 -21.73 -10.46
C LYS A 97 -4.39 -21.02 -11.72
N GLY A 98 -3.13 -21.26 -12.09
CA GLY A 98 -2.57 -20.84 -13.37
C GLY A 98 -1.93 -22.04 -14.05
N GLU A 99 -2.41 -22.42 -15.23
CA GLU A 99 -1.86 -23.50 -16.06
C GLU A 99 -1.27 -22.91 -17.34
N LEU A 100 -0.06 -23.36 -17.68
CA LEU A 100 0.56 -22.96 -18.94
C LEU A 100 0.09 -23.89 -20.06
N ILE A 101 -0.68 -23.36 -21.01
CA ILE A 101 -1.24 -24.10 -22.14
C ILE A 101 -0.92 -23.32 -23.41
N ASP A 102 -0.24 -23.95 -24.35
CA ASP A 102 0.12 -23.38 -25.67
C ASP A 102 0.77 -21.98 -25.57
N GLY A 103 1.70 -21.78 -24.62
CA GLY A 103 2.43 -20.54 -24.40
C GLY A 103 1.60 -19.42 -23.73
N ASN A 104 0.46 -19.76 -23.14
CA ASN A 104 -0.38 -18.84 -22.40
C ASN A 104 -0.73 -19.39 -21.02
N TRP A 105 -0.81 -18.51 -20.03
CA TRP A 105 -1.37 -18.83 -18.72
C TRP A 105 -2.88 -18.80 -18.79
N VAL A 106 -3.53 -19.91 -18.45
CA VAL A 106 -4.98 -20.00 -18.24
C VAL A 106 -5.25 -19.94 -16.75
N ILE A 107 -5.97 -18.91 -16.31
CA ILE A 107 -6.14 -18.58 -14.89
C ILE A 107 -7.60 -18.79 -14.51
N ASN A 108 -7.82 -19.54 -13.41
CA ASN A 108 -9.14 -19.83 -12.85
C ASN A 108 -9.12 -19.64 -11.33
N GLY A 109 -10.14 -18.98 -10.80
CA GLY A 109 -10.28 -18.76 -9.37
C GLY A 109 -10.93 -17.45 -8.98
N GLN A 110 -10.66 -17.00 -7.76
CA GLN A 110 -11.28 -15.80 -7.20
C GLN A 110 -10.29 -15.06 -6.30
N LYS A 111 -10.29 -13.72 -6.41
CA LYS A 111 -9.64 -12.82 -5.46
C LYS A 111 -10.67 -11.98 -4.72
N ILE A 112 -10.34 -11.56 -3.51
CA ILE A 112 -11.19 -10.71 -2.66
C ILE A 112 -10.36 -9.60 -2.01
N TRP A 113 -11.04 -8.57 -1.55
CA TRP A 113 -10.43 -7.36 -0.97
C TRP A 113 -9.51 -6.63 -1.94
N THR A 114 -9.77 -6.78 -3.24
CA THR A 114 -8.99 -6.12 -4.30
C THR A 114 -9.38 -4.66 -4.38
N SER A 115 -8.53 -3.79 -3.84
CA SER A 115 -8.75 -2.34 -3.86
C SER A 115 -8.71 -1.82 -5.29
N THR A 116 -9.67 -0.96 -5.63
CA THR A 116 -9.72 -0.21 -6.90
C THR A 116 -9.76 -1.06 -8.19
N ALA A 117 -10.06 -2.35 -8.12
CA ALA A 117 -10.07 -3.23 -9.30
C ALA A 117 -10.98 -2.69 -10.42
N GLN A 118 -12.13 -2.08 -10.06
CA GLN A 118 -13.08 -1.50 -11.00
C GLN A 118 -12.53 -0.30 -11.81
N TYR A 119 -11.40 0.27 -11.42
CA TYR A 119 -10.74 1.40 -12.09
C TYR A 119 -9.37 1.05 -12.66
N SER A 120 -8.91 -0.18 -12.41
CA SER A 120 -7.55 -0.61 -12.77
C SER A 120 -7.49 -1.17 -14.18
N GLN A 121 -6.45 -0.82 -14.93
CA GLN A 121 -6.14 -1.40 -16.23
C GLN A 121 -5.37 -2.72 -16.09
N MET A 122 -4.63 -2.88 -15.00
CA MET A 122 -3.77 -4.04 -14.79
C MET A 122 -3.89 -4.56 -13.36
N MET A 123 -3.67 -5.87 -13.20
CA MET A 123 -3.53 -6.53 -11.91
C MET A 123 -2.17 -7.20 -11.81
N PHE A 124 -1.54 -7.13 -10.65
CA PHE A 124 -0.48 -8.05 -10.28
C PHE A 124 -1.05 -9.13 -9.35
N CYS A 125 -0.98 -10.38 -9.78
CA CYS A 125 -1.71 -11.48 -9.20
C CYS A 125 -0.81 -12.62 -8.76
N LEU A 126 -1.11 -13.20 -7.59
CA LEU A 126 -0.52 -14.47 -7.15
C LEU A 126 -1.41 -15.63 -7.59
N VAL A 127 -0.81 -16.60 -8.26
CA VAL A 127 -1.51 -17.81 -8.74
C VAL A 127 -0.75 -19.08 -8.37
N ARG A 128 -1.47 -20.17 -8.18
CA ARG A 128 -0.91 -21.51 -7.94
C ARG A 128 -0.55 -22.15 -9.27
N THR A 129 0.73 -22.18 -9.60
CA THR A 129 1.22 -22.80 -10.86
C THR A 129 1.84 -24.17 -10.66
N GLU A 130 2.29 -24.47 -9.43
CA GLU A 130 2.91 -25.76 -9.08
C GLU A 130 2.17 -26.39 -7.89
N PRO A 131 1.02 -27.05 -8.10
CA PRO A 131 0.20 -27.58 -7.01
C PRO A 131 0.88 -28.70 -6.22
N GLN A 132 1.88 -29.38 -6.79
CA GLN A 132 2.65 -30.46 -6.15
C GLN A 132 3.91 -29.97 -5.43
N ALA A 133 4.30 -28.70 -5.62
CA ALA A 133 5.46 -28.12 -4.97
C ALA A 133 5.18 -27.76 -3.50
N PRO A 134 6.22 -27.55 -2.66
CA PRO A 134 6.04 -26.97 -1.35
C PRO A 134 5.25 -25.66 -1.43
N LYS A 135 4.42 -25.38 -0.43
CA LYS A 135 3.39 -24.34 -0.39
C LYS A 135 3.83 -23.00 -0.99
N HIS A 136 4.98 -22.48 -0.60
CA HIS A 136 5.52 -21.21 -1.06
C HIS A 136 6.14 -21.28 -2.46
N SER A 137 6.75 -22.40 -2.80
CA SER A 137 7.40 -22.63 -4.11
C SER A 137 6.42 -22.98 -5.23
N GLY A 138 5.13 -23.13 -4.89
CA GLY A 138 4.08 -23.42 -5.87
C GLY A 138 3.37 -22.18 -6.41
N ILE A 139 3.82 -20.98 -6.05
CA ILE A 139 3.17 -19.71 -6.37
C ILE A 139 3.98 -18.95 -7.41
N SER A 140 3.31 -18.43 -8.42
CA SER A 140 3.88 -17.50 -9.41
C SER A 140 3.20 -16.14 -9.33
N PHE A 141 3.88 -15.13 -9.85
CA PHE A 141 3.42 -13.74 -9.88
C PHE A 141 3.17 -13.35 -11.35
N ILE A 142 1.93 -13.06 -11.70
CA ILE A 142 1.51 -12.83 -13.09
C ILE A 142 0.85 -11.43 -13.20
N LEU A 143 1.18 -10.72 -14.27
CA LEU A 143 0.58 -9.44 -14.65
C LEU A 143 -0.60 -9.69 -15.58
N ILE A 144 -1.80 -9.24 -15.18
CA ILE A 144 -3.05 -9.55 -15.87
C ILE A 144 -3.71 -8.23 -16.31
N PRO A 145 -3.96 -8.01 -17.63
CA PRO A 145 -4.81 -6.93 -18.08
C PRO A 145 -6.25 -7.14 -17.59
N MET A 146 -6.87 -6.11 -17.01
CA MET A 146 -8.19 -6.22 -16.37
C MET A 146 -9.35 -6.25 -17.37
N ASP A 147 -9.08 -5.96 -18.65
CA ASP A 147 -10.02 -6.08 -19.78
C ASP A 147 -9.97 -7.46 -20.47
N THR A 148 -9.17 -8.41 -19.93
CA THR A 148 -9.08 -9.77 -20.46
C THR A 148 -10.44 -10.48 -20.33
N PRO A 149 -10.94 -11.13 -21.39
CA PRO A 149 -12.18 -11.92 -21.33
C PRO A 149 -12.12 -12.97 -20.20
N GLY A 150 -13.24 -13.17 -19.51
CA GLY A 150 -13.34 -14.11 -18.38
C GLY A 150 -13.09 -13.45 -17.01
N ILE A 151 -12.77 -12.16 -16.96
CA ILE A 151 -12.68 -11.41 -15.69
C ILE A 151 -14.04 -10.80 -15.36
N GLU A 152 -14.55 -11.09 -14.17
CA GLU A 152 -15.72 -10.42 -13.59
C GLU A 152 -15.33 -9.71 -12.31
N ILE A 153 -15.69 -8.42 -12.19
CA ILE A 153 -15.41 -7.58 -11.01
C ILE A 153 -16.72 -7.28 -10.31
N ARG A 154 -16.79 -7.61 -9.01
CA ARG A 154 -17.96 -7.34 -8.16
C ARG A 154 -17.55 -6.42 -7.01
N PRO A 155 -17.99 -5.14 -7.01
CA PRO A 155 -17.71 -4.22 -5.94
C PRO A 155 -18.30 -4.68 -4.60
N LEU A 156 -17.52 -4.55 -3.53
CA LEU A 156 -17.94 -4.78 -2.15
C LEU A 156 -18.25 -3.44 -1.49
N VAL A 157 -19.50 -3.26 -1.10
CA VAL A 157 -19.94 -2.05 -0.40
C VAL A 157 -19.64 -2.23 1.09
N ASP A 158 -18.85 -1.33 1.67
CA ASP A 158 -18.53 -1.32 3.09
C ASP A 158 -19.61 -0.59 3.92
N MET A 159 -19.44 -0.55 5.25
CA MET A 159 -20.37 0.11 6.17
C MET A 159 -20.50 1.63 5.95
N THR A 160 -19.60 2.24 5.20
CA THR A 160 -19.66 3.66 4.80
C THR A 160 -20.33 3.86 3.45
N LEU A 161 -20.98 2.85 2.91
CA LEU A 161 -21.63 2.79 1.61
C LEU A 161 -20.69 3.03 0.41
N LYS A 162 -19.39 2.91 0.63
CA LYS A 162 -18.37 3.02 -0.43
C LYS A 162 -17.94 1.64 -0.92
N ALA A 163 -17.73 1.54 -2.23
CA ALA A 163 -17.22 0.34 -2.89
C ALA A 163 -15.71 0.46 -3.12
N GLY A 164 -14.93 0.43 -2.02
CA GLY A 164 -13.47 0.55 -2.08
C GLY A 164 -12.75 -0.74 -2.42
N PHE A 165 -13.39 -1.87 -2.19
CA PHE A 165 -12.87 -3.22 -2.42
C PHE A 165 -13.72 -3.98 -3.42
N ASN A 166 -13.16 -5.04 -3.99
CA ASN A 166 -13.84 -5.88 -4.96
C ASN A 166 -13.54 -7.36 -4.74
N GLU A 167 -14.48 -8.20 -5.15
CA GLU A 167 -14.21 -9.56 -5.59
C GLU A 167 -13.85 -9.53 -7.06
N VAL A 168 -12.91 -10.38 -7.46
CA VAL A 168 -12.51 -10.55 -8.86
C VAL A 168 -12.50 -12.03 -9.18
N PHE A 169 -13.32 -12.43 -10.14
CA PHE A 169 -13.44 -13.81 -10.60
C PHE A 169 -12.68 -13.98 -11.91
N PHE A 170 -12.06 -15.15 -12.05
CA PHE A 170 -11.33 -15.55 -13.25
C PHE A 170 -11.94 -16.85 -13.76
N ASP A 171 -12.44 -16.83 -14.99
CA ASP A 171 -13.00 -17.97 -15.71
C ASP A 171 -12.29 -18.11 -17.04
N ASP A 172 -11.36 -19.08 -17.12
CA ASP A 172 -10.46 -19.33 -18.26
C ASP A 172 -9.75 -18.07 -18.79
N VAL A 173 -9.36 -17.18 -17.89
CA VAL A 173 -8.63 -15.94 -18.22
C VAL A 173 -7.27 -16.28 -18.78
N THR A 174 -7.05 -15.88 -20.04
CA THR A 174 -5.84 -16.26 -20.79
C THR A 174 -4.92 -15.05 -20.98
N VAL A 175 -3.67 -15.18 -20.53
CA VAL A 175 -2.62 -14.15 -20.68
C VAL A 175 -1.32 -14.78 -21.18
N PRO A 176 -0.49 -14.03 -21.95
CA PRO A 176 0.77 -14.52 -22.47
C PRO A 176 1.74 -15.04 -21.40
N GLU A 177 2.58 -16.04 -21.76
CA GLU A 177 3.57 -16.62 -20.85
C GLU A 177 4.53 -15.56 -20.26
N GLU A 178 4.93 -14.57 -21.07
CA GLU A 178 5.84 -13.49 -20.69
C GLU A 178 5.27 -12.53 -19.62
N ASN A 179 3.99 -12.63 -19.28
CA ASN A 179 3.39 -11.83 -18.21
C ASN A 179 3.79 -12.29 -16.80
N ILE A 180 4.51 -13.39 -16.68
CA ILE A 180 5.10 -13.83 -15.40
C ILE A 180 6.26 -12.90 -15.01
N VAL A 181 6.31 -12.50 -13.74
CA VAL A 181 7.45 -11.76 -13.16
C VAL A 181 8.36 -12.73 -12.44
N ALA A 182 9.66 -12.66 -12.69
CA ALA A 182 10.66 -13.65 -12.30
C ALA A 182 10.37 -15.02 -12.94
N LYS A 183 10.74 -16.12 -12.25
CA LYS A 183 10.53 -17.48 -12.77
C LYS A 183 9.27 -18.10 -12.16
N ARG A 184 8.78 -19.11 -12.84
CA ARG A 184 7.70 -19.98 -12.37
C ARG A 184 8.05 -20.55 -10.98
N GLY A 185 7.14 -20.43 -10.01
CA GLY A 185 7.36 -20.85 -8.63
C GLY A 185 8.10 -19.84 -7.73
N GLU A 186 8.61 -18.74 -8.27
CA GLU A 186 9.29 -17.68 -7.48
C GLU A 186 8.36 -16.56 -7.01
N GLY A 187 7.07 -16.64 -7.30
CA GLY A 187 6.09 -15.59 -6.99
C GLY A 187 6.00 -15.22 -5.51
N TRP A 188 6.32 -16.16 -4.61
CA TRP A 188 6.36 -15.85 -3.17
C TRP A 188 7.49 -14.87 -2.81
N SER A 189 8.64 -14.98 -3.45
CA SER A 189 9.77 -14.07 -3.26
C SER A 189 9.42 -12.68 -3.78
N VAL A 190 8.80 -12.60 -4.97
CA VAL A 190 8.29 -11.35 -5.55
C VAL A 190 7.23 -10.72 -4.64
N ALA A 191 6.28 -11.52 -4.13
CA ALA A 191 5.25 -11.04 -3.20
C ALA A 191 5.84 -10.45 -1.91
N ASN A 192 6.89 -11.05 -1.37
CA ASN A 192 7.58 -10.51 -0.20
C ASN A 192 8.27 -9.17 -0.46
N SER A 193 8.77 -8.94 -1.67
CA SER A 193 9.29 -7.63 -2.09
C SER A 193 8.16 -6.59 -2.14
N VAL A 194 7.04 -6.90 -2.82
CA VAL A 194 5.85 -6.05 -2.85
C VAL A 194 5.38 -5.66 -1.44
N LEU A 195 5.20 -6.66 -0.55
CA LEU A 195 4.78 -6.42 0.84
C LEU A 195 5.83 -5.65 1.66
N GLY A 196 7.10 -5.74 1.27
CA GLY A 196 8.19 -4.93 1.84
C GLY A 196 8.00 -3.44 1.55
N HIS A 197 7.65 -3.10 0.32
CA HIS A 197 7.36 -1.73 -0.12
C HIS A 197 6.07 -1.20 0.50
N GLU A 198 5.01 -2.02 0.55
CA GLU A 198 3.73 -1.67 1.17
C GLU A 198 3.85 -1.25 2.63
N ARG A 199 4.63 -1.98 3.43
CA ARG A 199 4.84 -1.65 4.86
C ARG A 199 5.40 -0.26 5.07
N GLY A 200 6.19 0.23 4.13
CA GLY A 200 6.77 1.58 4.16
C GLY A 200 5.72 2.69 4.03
N SER A 201 4.67 2.46 3.24
CA SER A 201 3.61 3.44 2.98
C SER A 201 2.51 3.42 4.06
N LEU A 202 2.15 2.25 4.60
CA LEU A 202 1.08 2.09 5.59
C LEU A 202 1.38 2.73 6.96
N ALA A 203 2.63 2.97 7.30
CA ALA A 203 3.07 3.46 8.61
C ALA A 203 3.74 4.84 8.52
N ASP A 204 3.25 5.76 7.66
CA ASP A 204 3.81 7.10 7.55
C ASP A 204 3.59 7.91 8.84
N PRO A 205 4.68 8.23 9.59
CA PRO A 205 4.57 8.98 10.84
C PRO A 205 4.10 10.43 10.62
N ASN A 206 4.25 10.99 9.41
CA ASN A 206 3.76 12.32 9.09
C ASN A 206 2.24 12.33 8.97
N ALA A 207 1.65 11.32 8.35
CA ALA A 207 0.21 11.17 8.28
C ALA A 207 -0.41 11.05 9.70
N THR A 208 0.23 10.26 10.58
CA THR A 208 -0.20 10.12 11.98
C THR A 208 -0.09 11.43 12.75
N MET A 209 1.01 12.18 12.58
CA MET A 209 1.19 13.50 13.19
C MET A 209 0.15 14.52 12.69
N ASN A 210 -0.16 14.53 11.40
CA ASN A 210 -1.17 15.41 10.83
C ASN A 210 -2.56 15.13 11.43
N ARG A 211 -2.93 13.85 11.61
CA ARG A 211 -4.18 13.45 12.29
C ARG A 211 -4.21 13.93 13.75
N LEU A 212 -3.11 13.75 14.49
CA LEU A 212 -2.98 14.26 15.86
C LEU A 212 -3.18 15.78 15.91
N ASN A 213 -2.55 16.53 14.99
CA ASN A 213 -2.69 17.99 14.94
C ASN A 213 -4.12 18.41 14.61
N THR A 214 -4.79 17.68 13.70
CA THR A 214 -6.22 17.93 13.39
C THR A 214 -7.07 17.71 14.63
N LEU A 215 -6.88 16.62 15.35
CA LEU A 215 -7.58 16.32 16.60
C LEU A 215 -7.33 17.41 17.67
N ILE A 216 -6.08 17.83 17.88
CA ILE A 216 -5.73 18.91 18.81
C ILE A 216 -6.44 20.23 18.46
N ASN A 217 -6.47 20.59 17.18
CA ASN A 217 -7.13 21.81 16.74
C ASN A 217 -8.64 21.73 16.96
N MET A 218 -9.28 20.63 16.58
CA MET A 218 -10.68 20.37 16.86
C MET A 218 -10.99 20.48 18.35
N MET A 219 -10.20 19.87 19.23
CA MET A 219 -10.39 19.94 20.69
C MET A 219 -10.17 21.34 21.28
N LYS A 220 -9.41 22.20 20.60
CA LYS A 220 -9.23 23.61 21.00
C LYS A 220 -10.41 24.49 20.60
N GLU A 221 -11.06 24.16 19.49
CA GLU A 221 -12.14 24.96 18.88
C GLU A 221 -13.51 24.56 19.43
N GLN A 222 -13.74 23.26 19.65
CA GLN A 222 -15.01 22.73 20.13
C GLN A 222 -15.17 22.86 21.64
N THR A 223 -16.42 23.09 22.08
CA THR A 223 -16.77 23.24 23.49
C THR A 223 -17.96 22.37 23.89
N ILE A 224 -17.95 21.86 25.12
CA ILE A 224 -19.09 21.24 25.79
C ILE A 224 -19.31 22.00 27.09
N ASP A 225 -20.54 22.45 27.36
CA ASP A 225 -20.90 23.22 28.54
C ASP A 225 -19.99 24.44 28.80
N GLY A 226 -19.58 25.12 27.71
CA GLY A 226 -18.72 26.29 27.75
C GLY A 226 -17.24 26.00 28.05
N ARG A 227 -16.83 24.75 28.16
CA ARG A 227 -15.42 24.32 28.29
C ARG A 227 -14.90 23.76 27.00
N ARG A 228 -13.72 24.19 26.57
CA ARG A 228 -13.05 23.57 25.40
C ARG A 228 -12.78 22.09 25.71
N LEU A 229 -12.93 21.25 24.70
CA LEU A 229 -12.70 19.80 24.86
C LEU A 229 -11.30 19.48 25.37
N ILE A 230 -10.29 20.26 24.95
CA ILE A 230 -8.88 20.08 25.40
C ILE A 230 -8.67 20.42 26.88
N ASP A 231 -9.57 21.17 27.52
CA ASP A 231 -9.49 21.54 28.91
C ASP A 231 -10.24 20.56 29.85
N ILE A 232 -10.94 19.56 29.27
CA ILE A 232 -11.60 18.49 30.01
C ILE A 232 -10.53 17.46 30.43
N PRO A 233 -10.31 17.23 31.76
CA PRO A 233 -9.18 16.44 32.21
C PRO A 233 -9.10 15.01 31.64
N SER A 234 -10.23 14.32 31.50
CA SER A 234 -10.28 12.95 30.97
C SER A 234 -9.87 12.88 29.49
N TYR A 235 -10.30 13.84 28.67
CA TYR A 235 -9.91 13.92 27.27
C TYR A 235 -8.47 14.37 27.10
N ARG A 236 -8.04 15.33 27.92
CA ARG A 236 -6.66 15.83 27.92
C ARG A 236 -5.66 14.73 28.30
N ASP A 237 -5.96 13.93 29.31
CA ASP A 237 -5.08 12.82 29.72
C ASP A 237 -4.89 11.82 28.56
N ARG A 238 -5.97 11.38 27.94
CA ARG A 238 -5.93 10.48 26.76
C ARG A 238 -5.16 11.11 25.60
N LEU A 239 -5.39 12.40 25.31
CA LEU A 239 -4.65 13.11 24.27
C LEU A 239 -3.14 13.10 24.55
N MET A 240 -2.71 13.36 25.79
CA MET A 240 -1.30 13.35 26.16
C MET A 240 -0.66 11.97 26.02
N GLN A 241 -1.37 10.90 26.34
CA GLN A 241 -0.91 9.52 26.16
C GLN A 241 -0.71 9.20 24.67
N VAL A 242 -1.70 9.51 23.84
CA VAL A 242 -1.62 9.28 22.39
C VAL A 242 -0.52 10.15 21.75
N GLN A 243 -0.40 11.42 22.15
CA GLN A 243 0.66 12.31 21.68
C GLN A 243 2.06 11.75 22.00
N GLY A 244 2.27 11.26 23.22
CA GLY A 244 3.53 10.61 23.61
C GLY A 244 3.88 9.41 22.70
N LYS A 245 2.89 8.56 22.40
CA LYS A 245 3.07 7.41 21.50
C LYS A 245 3.37 7.85 20.05
N VAL A 246 2.70 8.88 19.54
CA VAL A 246 2.96 9.44 18.19
C VAL A 246 4.39 9.98 18.12
N MET A 247 4.85 10.72 19.12
CA MET A 247 6.22 11.23 19.17
C MET A 247 7.25 10.10 19.24
N ALA A 248 6.98 9.04 20.02
CA ALA A 248 7.83 7.86 20.08
C ALA A 248 7.90 7.13 18.73
N SER A 249 6.75 6.99 18.02
CA SER A 249 6.69 6.42 16.67
C SER A 249 7.50 7.24 15.67
N GLN A 250 7.46 8.57 15.73
CA GLN A 250 8.31 9.43 14.91
C GLN A 250 9.80 9.24 15.19
N ALA A 251 10.20 9.20 16.45
CA ALA A 251 11.59 8.96 16.85
C ALA A 251 12.06 7.58 16.36
N HIS A 252 11.20 6.55 16.45
CA HIS A 252 11.50 5.22 15.92
C HIS A 252 11.68 5.24 14.38
N SER A 253 10.83 5.95 13.64
CA SER A 253 10.98 6.12 12.19
C SER A 253 12.32 6.78 11.81
N LEU A 254 12.75 7.80 12.56
CA LEU A 254 14.05 8.44 12.36
C LEU A 254 15.23 7.48 12.63
N ARG A 255 15.11 6.63 13.67
CA ARG A 255 16.10 5.58 13.92
C ARG A 255 16.18 4.57 12.78
N LEU A 256 15.04 4.14 12.25
CA LEU A 256 15.01 3.24 11.08
C LEU A 256 15.67 3.88 9.86
N LEU A 257 15.43 5.18 9.64
CA LEU A 257 16.07 5.93 8.57
C LEU A 257 17.59 5.97 8.76
N SER A 258 18.06 6.28 9.96
CA SER A 258 19.48 6.28 10.31
C SER A 258 20.13 4.90 10.10
N SER A 259 19.42 3.83 10.48
CA SER A 259 19.90 2.45 10.32
C SER A 259 20.00 2.00 8.86
N LYS A 260 19.20 2.58 7.95
CA LYS A 260 19.33 2.34 6.51
C LYS A 260 20.56 3.01 5.91
N ILE A 261 20.99 4.13 6.49
CA ILE A 261 22.18 4.87 6.06
C ILE A 261 23.45 4.21 6.62
N ASN A 262 23.38 3.67 7.85
CA ASN A 262 24.51 3.05 8.56
C ASN A 262 24.24 1.53 8.70
N PRO A 263 24.76 0.68 7.81
CA PRO A 263 24.51 -0.76 7.82
C PRO A 263 25.05 -1.42 9.09
N GLY A 264 24.24 -2.32 9.70
CA GLY A 264 24.62 -3.10 10.89
C GLY A 264 23.46 -3.38 11.87
N GLN A 265 22.29 -2.80 11.65
CA GLN A 265 21.11 -3.02 12.51
C GLN A 265 20.00 -3.81 11.75
N ASN A 266 19.19 -4.56 12.52
CA ASN A 266 18.06 -5.32 11.95
C ASN A 266 16.89 -4.39 11.59
N VAL A 267 16.95 -3.77 10.42
CA VAL A 267 15.94 -2.82 9.91
C VAL A 267 14.59 -3.52 9.66
N LYS A 268 14.60 -4.81 9.32
CA LYS A 268 13.39 -5.57 8.98
C LYS A 268 12.44 -5.67 10.17
N LEU A 269 12.93 -6.06 11.34
CA LEU A 269 12.12 -6.12 12.57
C LEU A 269 11.59 -4.75 12.97
N GLY A 270 12.42 -3.72 12.89
CA GLY A 270 12.00 -2.34 13.18
C GLY A 270 10.86 -1.86 12.28
N GLY A 271 10.90 -2.20 10.98
CA GLY A 271 9.81 -1.90 10.04
C GLY A 271 8.50 -2.63 10.37
N MET A 272 8.57 -3.88 10.84
CA MET A 272 7.39 -4.63 11.30
C MET A 272 6.76 -3.99 12.54
N ILE A 273 7.59 -3.60 13.53
CA ILE A 273 7.14 -2.88 14.73
C ILE A 273 6.50 -1.55 14.35
N GLN A 274 7.11 -0.79 13.44
CA GLN A 274 6.58 0.49 12.98
C GLN A 274 5.19 0.33 12.35
N LYS A 275 4.98 -0.69 11.51
CA LYS A 275 3.67 -0.98 10.91
C LYS A 275 2.63 -1.31 11.96
N LEU A 276 2.92 -2.20 12.90
CA LEU A 276 2.00 -2.59 13.98
C LEU A 276 1.61 -1.38 14.82
N VAL A 277 2.60 -0.68 15.37
CA VAL A 277 2.38 0.50 16.22
C VAL A 277 1.65 1.61 15.47
N GLY A 278 2.00 1.87 14.20
CA GLY A 278 1.35 2.91 13.39
C GLY A 278 -0.14 2.62 13.14
N THR A 279 -0.50 1.36 12.91
CA THR A 279 -1.92 0.97 12.72
C THR A 279 -2.71 1.06 14.03
N GLU A 280 -2.14 0.63 15.17
CA GLU A 280 -2.79 0.74 16.48
C GLU A 280 -2.97 2.20 16.90
N LEU A 281 -1.96 3.06 16.69
CA LEU A 281 -2.05 4.50 16.96
C LEU A 281 -3.14 5.18 16.14
N ARG A 282 -3.35 4.74 14.91
CA ARG A 282 -4.44 5.25 14.09
C ARG A 282 -5.80 4.96 14.73
N HIS A 283 -6.03 3.74 15.18
CA HIS A 283 -7.24 3.37 15.90
C HIS A 283 -7.43 4.16 17.19
N GLU A 284 -6.36 4.36 17.99
CA GLU A 284 -6.43 5.15 19.20
C GLU A 284 -6.79 6.62 18.94
N LEU A 285 -6.23 7.24 17.88
CA LEU A 285 -6.52 8.60 17.47
C LEU A 285 -7.97 8.76 17.00
N GLU A 286 -8.42 7.86 16.12
CA GLU A 286 -9.77 7.89 15.58
C GLU A 286 -10.80 7.60 16.67
N GLY A 287 -10.53 6.64 17.57
CA GLY A 287 -11.38 6.34 18.74
C GLY A 287 -11.48 7.54 19.70
N LEU A 288 -10.37 8.23 19.98
CA LEU A 288 -10.41 9.45 20.79
C LEU A 288 -11.21 10.56 20.11
N ALA A 289 -11.08 10.73 18.80
CA ALA A 289 -11.85 11.71 18.03
C ALA A 289 -13.36 11.45 18.11
N ILE A 290 -13.79 10.21 17.95
CA ILE A 290 -15.21 9.81 18.08
C ILE A 290 -15.72 10.08 19.50
N ASP A 291 -14.98 9.67 20.54
CA ASP A 291 -15.40 9.86 21.92
C ASP A 291 -15.51 11.35 22.32
N VAL A 292 -14.60 12.17 21.79
CA VAL A 292 -14.56 13.63 22.05
C VAL A 292 -15.72 14.35 21.35
N LEU A 293 -16.12 13.88 20.16
CA LEU A 293 -17.25 14.43 19.40
C LEU A 293 -18.60 13.90 19.92
N GLY A 294 -18.61 12.83 20.72
CA GLY A 294 -19.84 12.24 21.24
C GLY A 294 -20.76 11.75 20.11
N GLU A 295 -22.06 12.06 20.21
CA GLU A 295 -23.04 11.63 19.22
C GLU A 295 -22.73 12.11 17.79
N ILE A 296 -22.15 13.31 17.65
CA ILE A 296 -21.77 13.87 16.34
C ILE A 296 -20.65 13.03 15.70
N GLY A 297 -19.77 12.42 16.51
CA GLY A 297 -18.70 11.57 16.01
C GLY A 297 -19.15 10.28 15.31
N THR A 298 -20.44 9.93 15.42
CA THR A 298 -21.04 8.79 14.74
C THR A 298 -21.80 9.16 13.46
N LEU A 299 -21.92 10.46 13.17
CA LEU A 299 -22.56 10.94 11.94
C LEU A 299 -21.62 10.76 10.76
N TYR A 300 -22.17 10.27 9.68
CA TYR A 300 -21.52 10.18 8.39
C TYR A 300 -22.17 11.19 7.43
N GLU A 301 -21.37 12.11 6.90
CA GLU A 301 -21.77 13.00 5.84
C GLU A 301 -21.24 12.47 4.49
N ASP A 302 -22.12 12.42 3.49
CA ASP A 302 -21.78 12.01 2.11
C ASP A 302 -20.84 13.01 1.41
#